data_54c452ecd71570b95cbb035a24f7459e
#
_entry.id   54c452ecd71570b95cbb035a24f7459e
#
_cell.length_a   1.000
_cell.length_b   1.000
_cell.length_c   1.000
_cell.angle_alpha   90.00
_cell.angle_beta   90.00
_cell.angle_gamma   90.00
#
_symmetry.space_group_name_H-M   'P 1'
#
loop_
_entity.id
_entity.type
_entity.pdbx_description
1 polymer ?
#
loop_
_entity_poly.entity_id
_entity_poly.type
_entity_poly.pdbx_seq_one_letter_code
_entity_poly.pdbx_strand_id
1 'polypeptide(L)'
;MKNSIGSNIKYYRKQLGLTQEELAGQLFVTSQAVSKWESDAGLPDTAQIVPLAKVLNISTDALFGLEQGNYDAVTAAKVHVKFRELRSQIDKKKGALEACEYLLSECEANPLNFEIYMYFVQSVANLSRNVEPFGEYKKGMNDTYDKYFDEALKKSVQVIRYCKEEDFVEKTHFALSWIYIHCKEYEKARDHIAKLPSIKSNMLKESILAKLEGYENGVEAQLKAQHNNSQLMCLSFNKEFVYSAETYFWNKPTEDPAYCEWALNIIFAICKDPTMKPFCQGFVKDLYAFKICGELKSGRAEDIKAAHEDFAALKKLIYDYVDFCATELERNDLLNAYDEKGILNMKLYTKEDGDRRVKELEEKIKNWCGEEALKKVM
;
A
#
# COMPACT_ATOMS: atom_id res chain seq x y z
N MET A 1 24.86 8.77 9.40
CA MET A 1 25.83 8.21 10.37
C MET A 1 26.17 6.79 9.94
N LYS A 2 27.43 6.36 9.99
CA LYS A 2 27.76 4.95 9.77
C LYS A 2 27.12 4.14 10.89
N ASN A 3 26.17 3.28 10.59
CA ASN A 3 25.55 2.35 11.55
C ASN A 3 26.52 1.18 11.81
N SER A 4 27.60 1.43 12.52
CA SER A 4 28.49 0.39 12.99
C SER A 4 28.20 0.04 14.46
N ILE A 5 28.51 -1.18 14.86
CA ILE A 5 28.36 -1.60 16.26
C ILE A 5 29.12 -0.65 17.20
N GLY A 6 30.30 -0.18 16.79
CA GLY A 6 31.09 0.76 17.58
C GLY A 6 30.43 2.12 17.74
N SER A 7 29.84 2.67 16.67
CA SER A 7 29.10 3.92 16.74
C SER A 7 27.88 3.81 17.65
N ASN A 8 27.20 2.65 17.66
CA ASN A 8 26.05 2.39 18.53
C ASN A 8 26.48 2.25 20.00
N ILE A 9 27.55 1.51 20.30
CA ILE A 9 28.13 1.44 21.63
C ILE A 9 28.40 2.85 22.19
N LYS A 10 29.08 3.68 21.40
CA LYS A 10 29.41 5.06 21.78
C LYS A 10 28.18 5.91 22.01
N TYR A 11 27.16 5.77 21.16
CA TYR A 11 25.90 6.53 21.25
C TYR A 11 25.16 6.18 22.54
N TYR A 12 24.86 4.89 22.78
CA TYR A 12 24.10 4.45 23.95
C TYR A 12 24.83 4.66 25.25
N ARG A 13 26.17 4.44 25.29
CA ARG A 13 26.98 4.78 26.44
C ARG A 13 26.84 6.24 26.83
N LYS A 14 26.93 7.16 25.85
CA LYS A 14 26.77 8.60 26.11
C LYS A 14 25.37 8.97 26.56
N GLN A 15 24.34 8.31 26.05
CA GLN A 15 22.94 8.52 26.51
C GLN A 15 22.77 8.16 28.00
N LEU A 16 23.51 7.16 28.48
CA LEU A 16 23.53 6.78 29.89
C LEU A 16 24.50 7.62 30.74
N GLY A 17 25.21 8.57 30.14
CA GLY A 17 26.19 9.40 30.85
C GLY A 17 27.46 8.67 31.30
N LEU A 18 27.69 7.45 30.79
CA LEU A 18 28.86 6.62 31.17
C LEU A 18 30.13 7.07 30.45
N THR A 19 31.24 7.03 31.15
CA THR A 19 32.59 7.09 30.59
C THR A 19 32.97 5.73 29.96
N GLN A 20 34.02 5.69 29.09
CA GLN A 20 34.55 4.42 28.56
C GLN A 20 35.10 3.51 29.69
N GLU A 21 35.64 4.10 30.74
CA GLU A 21 36.17 3.43 31.88
C GLU A 21 35.10 2.76 32.75
N GLU A 22 34.00 3.48 32.99
CA GLU A 22 32.83 2.96 33.72
C GLU A 22 32.13 1.82 32.95
N LEU A 23 31.96 1.97 31.63
CA LEU A 23 31.42 0.88 30.79
C LEU A 23 32.35 -0.34 30.84
N ALA A 24 33.67 -0.13 30.72
CA ALA A 24 34.66 -1.19 30.76
C ALA A 24 34.64 -1.93 32.12
N GLY A 25 34.53 -1.18 33.23
CA GLY A 25 34.41 -1.75 34.56
C GLY A 25 33.20 -2.66 34.73
N GLN A 26 32.04 -2.23 34.21
CA GLN A 26 30.80 -3.03 34.27
C GLN A 26 30.84 -4.29 33.42
N LEU A 27 31.66 -4.29 32.36
CA LEU A 27 31.84 -5.42 31.45
C LEU A 27 33.03 -6.30 31.79
N PHE A 28 33.81 -5.95 32.81
CA PHE A 28 35.07 -6.63 33.18
C PHE A 28 36.07 -6.69 32.02
N VAL A 29 36.18 -5.61 31.27
CA VAL A 29 37.16 -5.44 30.18
C VAL A 29 38.02 -4.19 30.40
N THR A 30 38.99 -3.94 29.55
CA THR A 30 39.80 -2.72 29.62
C THR A 30 39.14 -1.55 28.93
N SER A 31 39.36 -0.32 29.39
CA SER A 31 38.90 0.90 28.71
C SER A 31 39.43 1.02 27.29
N GLN A 32 40.63 0.47 27.03
CA GLN A 32 41.20 0.37 25.69
C GLN A 32 40.41 -0.54 24.76
N ALA A 33 39.83 -1.63 25.28
CA ALA A 33 38.93 -2.49 24.50
C ALA A 33 37.67 -1.73 24.09
N VAL A 34 37.02 -1.04 25.02
CA VAL A 34 35.83 -0.19 24.71
C VAL A 34 36.20 0.91 23.70
N SER A 35 37.36 1.55 23.84
CA SER A 35 37.83 2.56 22.88
C SER A 35 38.01 2.00 21.46
N LYS A 36 38.58 0.79 21.35
CA LYS A 36 38.73 0.09 20.05
C LYS A 36 37.41 -0.26 19.43
N TRP A 37 36.42 -0.71 20.22
CA TRP A 37 35.07 -1.00 19.74
C TRP A 37 34.42 0.26 19.21
N GLU A 38 34.43 1.37 19.99
CA GLU A 38 33.79 2.64 19.61
C GLU A 38 34.44 3.34 18.41
N SER A 39 35.66 3.02 18.07
CA SER A 39 36.40 3.50 16.90
C SER A 39 36.35 2.55 15.71
N ASP A 40 35.63 1.43 15.82
CA ASP A 40 35.61 0.34 14.83
C ASP A 40 36.99 -0.26 14.53
N ALA A 41 37.94 -0.07 15.41
CA ALA A 41 39.29 -0.70 15.32
C ALA A 41 39.31 -2.16 15.79
N GLY A 42 38.17 -2.64 16.33
CA GLY A 42 37.94 -4.03 16.72
C GLY A 42 36.48 -4.22 17.09
N LEU A 43 36.03 -5.47 17.13
CA LEU A 43 34.66 -5.82 17.52
C LEU A 43 34.66 -6.41 18.95
N PRO A 44 33.56 -6.26 19.70
CA PRO A 44 33.38 -7.04 20.93
C PRO A 44 33.38 -8.53 20.63
N ASP A 45 33.97 -9.33 21.53
CA ASP A 45 33.81 -10.78 21.49
C ASP A 45 32.32 -11.17 21.56
N THR A 46 31.93 -12.27 20.92
CA THR A 46 30.55 -12.76 20.92
C THR A 46 30.02 -12.96 22.36
N ALA A 47 30.87 -13.38 23.29
CA ALA A 47 30.54 -13.52 24.71
C ALA A 47 30.19 -12.16 25.37
N GLN A 48 30.68 -11.04 24.84
CA GLN A 48 30.41 -9.69 25.36
C GLN A 48 29.18 -9.06 24.79
N ILE A 49 28.61 -9.57 23.69
CA ILE A 49 27.42 -8.95 23.02
C ILE A 49 26.24 -8.82 23.98
N VAL A 50 25.87 -9.92 24.65
CA VAL A 50 24.71 -9.90 25.57
C VAL A 50 24.97 -9.08 26.83
N PRO A 51 26.13 -9.20 27.52
CA PRO A 51 26.49 -8.30 28.62
C PRO A 51 26.47 -6.83 28.22
N LEU A 52 27.05 -6.49 27.06
CA LEU A 52 27.10 -5.12 26.56
C LEU A 52 25.69 -4.55 26.31
N ALA A 53 24.81 -5.30 25.67
CA ALA A 53 23.42 -4.90 25.46
C ALA A 53 22.68 -4.67 26.81
N LYS A 54 22.91 -5.56 27.79
CA LYS A 54 22.32 -5.40 29.15
C LYS A 54 22.81 -4.16 29.86
N VAL A 55 24.12 -3.90 29.86
CA VAL A 55 24.71 -2.72 30.51
C VAL A 55 24.22 -1.43 29.84
N LEU A 56 24.10 -1.43 28.53
CA LEU A 56 23.59 -0.30 27.77
C LEU A 56 22.06 -0.17 27.82
N ASN A 57 21.35 -1.12 28.45
CA ASN A 57 19.90 -1.18 28.56
C ASN A 57 19.19 -1.14 27.20
N ILE A 58 19.71 -1.90 26.23
CA ILE A 58 19.20 -2.01 24.87
C ILE A 58 19.10 -3.48 24.46
N SER A 59 18.39 -3.74 23.35
CA SER A 59 18.41 -5.07 22.72
C SER A 59 19.76 -5.31 21.99
N THR A 60 20.10 -6.57 21.74
CA THR A 60 21.21 -6.91 20.86
C THR A 60 21.00 -6.35 19.45
N ASP A 61 19.75 -6.30 18.97
CA ASP A 61 19.38 -5.76 17.68
C ASP A 61 19.67 -4.25 17.59
N ALA A 62 19.38 -3.48 18.67
CA ALA A 62 19.77 -2.07 18.79
C ALA A 62 21.30 -1.91 18.78
N LEU A 63 22.02 -2.80 19.45
CA LEU A 63 23.47 -2.79 19.45
C LEU A 63 24.06 -2.98 18.05
N PHE A 64 23.44 -3.86 17.24
CA PHE A 64 23.81 -4.07 15.85
C PHE A 64 23.22 -3.04 14.87
N GLY A 65 22.43 -2.09 15.37
CA GLY A 65 21.80 -1.03 14.55
C GLY A 65 20.62 -1.51 13.73
N LEU A 66 20.08 -2.68 14.00
CA LEU A 66 18.94 -3.26 13.28
C LEU A 66 17.60 -2.57 13.62
N GLU A 67 17.49 -1.91 14.78
CA GLU A 67 16.31 -1.15 15.19
C GLU A 67 16.25 0.26 14.59
N GLN A 68 17.34 0.74 14.01
CA GLN A 68 17.37 2.02 13.31
C GLN A 68 17.23 1.74 11.81
N GLY A 69 16.00 1.83 11.31
CA GLY A 69 15.78 1.82 9.86
C GLY A 69 16.61 2.90 9.20
N ASN A 70 17.22 2.59 8.07
CA ASN A 70 17.91 3.56 7.25
C ASN A 70 16.87 4.26 6.36
N TYR A 71 16.10 5.18 6.97
CA TYR A 71 15.03 5.87 6.27
C TYR A 71 15.60 7.01 5.42
N ASP A 72 15.65 6.79 4.13
CA ASP A 72 15.90 7.82 3.12
C ASP A 72 14.60 8.05 2.33
N ALA A 73 13.84 9.07 2.76
CA ALA A 73 12.56 9.44 2.16
C ALA A 73 12.69 9.82 0.68
N VAL A 74 13.80 10.42 0.28
CA VAL A 74 14.01 10.85 -1.13
C VAL A 74 14.19 9.63 -2.02
N THR A 75 14.98 8.66 -1.59
CA THR A 75 15.15 7.39 -2.31
C THR A 75 13.86 6.59 -2.32
N ALA A 76 13.16 6.48 -1.18
CA ALA A 76 11.87 5.78 -1.10
C ALA A 76 10.83 6.39 -2.04
N ALA A 77 10.74 7.72 -2.13
CA ALA A 77 9.83 8.41 -3.05
C ALA A 77 10.13 8.10 -4.52
N LYS A 78 11.41 8.09 -4.93
CA LYS A 78 11.81 7.71 -6.29
C LYS A 78 11.44 6.26 -6.61
N VAL A 79 11.72 5.35 -5.68
CA VAL A 79 11.35 3.93 -5.79
C VAL A 79 9.84 3.78 -5.92
N HIS A 80 9.06 4.52 -5.13
CA HIS A 80 7.61 4.51 -5.19
C HIS A 80 7.05 4.95 -6.54
N VAL A 81 7.60 6.01 -7.15
CA VAL A 81 7.19 6.46 -8.49
C VAL A 81 7.37 5.34 -9.52
N LYS A 82 8.53 4.70 -9.54
CA LYS A 82 8.80 3.59 -10.48
C LYS A 82 7.93 2.37 -10.19
N PHE A 83 7.71 2.04 -8.92
CA PHE A 83 6.79 0.97 -8.52
C PHE A 83 5.37 1.21 -9.03
N ARG A 84 4.84 2.44 -8.91
CA ARG A 84 3.52 2.81 -9.42
C ARG A 84 3.44 2.66 -10.94
N GLU A 85 4.47 3.08 -11.66
CA GLU A 85 4.57 2.94 -13.12
C GLU A 85 4.46 1.46 -13.53
N LEU A 86 5.24 0.58 -12.90
CA LEU A 86 5.23 -0.86 -13.19
C LEU A 86 3.85 -1.49 -12.90
N ARG A 87 3.21 -1.13 -11.78
CA ARG A 87 1.86 -1.59 -11.44
C ARG A 87 0.78 -1.10 -12.42
N SER A 88 1.01 0.02 -13.09
CA SER A 88 0.04 0.61 -14.01
C SER A 88 0.06 -0.03 -15.41
N GLN A 89 0.93 -1.00 -15.68
CA GLN A 89 0.97 -1.72 -16.95
C GLN A 89 -0.36 -2.44 -17.25
N ILE A 90 -0.71 -2.53 -18.52
CA ILE A 90 -1.94 -3.21 -18.98
C ILE A 90 -1.87 -4.70 -18.64
N ASP A 91 -0.74 -5.34 -18.94
CA ASP A 91 -0.45 -6.71 -18.51
C ASP A 91 -0.12 -6.71 -17.01
N LYS A 92 -1.13 -6.99 -16.20
CA LYS A 92 -1.01 -6.96 -14.72
C LYS A 92 -0.06 -8.01 -14.18
N LYS A 93 0.02 -9.20 -14.81
CA LYS A 93 0.94 -10.27 -14.41
C LYS A 93 2.39 -9.87 -14.66
N LYS A 94 2.67 -9.37 -15.86
CA LYS A 94 3.99 -8.87 -16.24
C LYS A 94 4.42 -7.70 -15.36
N GLY A 95 3.55 -6.70 -15.19
CA GLY A 95 3.84 -5.53 -14.35
C GLY A 95 4.07 -5.88 -12.87
N ALA A 96 3.34 -6.86 -12.33
CA ALA A 96 3.55 -7.35 -10.98
C ALA A 96 4.91 -8.07 -10.82
N LEU A 97 5.30 -8.87 -11.81
CA LEU A 97 6.59 -9.57 -11.79
C LEU A 97 7.77 -8.59 -11.89
N GLU A 98 7.73 -7.67 -12.85
CA GLU A 98 8.74 -6.62 -13.00
C GLU A 98 8.86 -5.73 -11.75
N ALA A 99 7.72 -5.45 -11.09
CA ALA A 99 7.73 -4.71 -9.82
C ALA A 99 8.41 -5.49 -8.69
N CYS A 100 8.20 -6.80 -8.59
CA CYS A 100 8.87 -7.65 -7.61
C CYS A 100 10.38 -7.69 -7.85
N GLU A 101 10.82 -7.86 -9.09
CA GLU A 101 12.24 -7.88 -9.47
C GLU A 101 12.91 -6.54 -9.15
N TYR A 102 12.32 -5.44 -9.59
CA TYR A 102 12.82 -4.09 -9.31
C TYR A 102 12.92 -3.82 -7.80
N LEU A 103 11.84 -4.05 -7.05
CA LEU A 103 11.82 -3.74 -5.62
C LEU A 103 12.73 -4.66 -4.81
N LEU A 104 12.95 -5.90 -5.22
CA LEU A 104 13.94 -6.76 -4.56
C LEU A 104 15.35 -6.19 -4.72
N SER A 105 15.70 -5.73 -5.92
CA SER A 105 17.00 -5.07 -6.14
C SER A 105 17.17 -3.79 -5.32
N GLU A 106 16.08 -3.00 -5.19
CA GLU A 106 16.09 -1.80 -4.34
C GLU A 106 16.20 -2.13 -2.84
N CYS A 107 15.61 -3.24 -2.38
CA CYS A 107 15.81 -3.72 -1.02
C CYS A 107 17.25 -4.10 -0.72
N GLU A 108 17.97 -4.62 -1.71
CA GLU A 108 19.41 -4.96 -1.59
C GLU A 108 20.28 -3.70 -1.61
N ALA A 109 19.95 -2.74 -2.48
CA ALA A 109 20.66 -1.47 -2.59
C ALA A 109 20.45 -0.54 -1.38
N ASN A 110 19.29 -0.65 -0.71
CA ASN A 110 18.90 0.20 0.41
C ASN A 110 18.56 -0.62 1.66
N PRO A 111 19.55 -1.26 2.30
CA PRO A 111 19.31 -2.12 3.45
C PRO A 111 18.70 -1.32 4.60
N LEU A 112 17.69 -1.93 5.28
CA LEU A 112 16.92 -1.36 6.39
C LEU A 112 16.07 -0.13 6.04
N ASN A 113 15.84 0.17 4.76
CA ASN A 113 14.81 1.08 4.36
C ASN A 113 13.45 0.35 4.39
N PHE A 114 12.73 0.48 5.52
CA PHE A 114 11.50 -0.26 5.78
C PHE A 114 10.34 0.14 4.86
N GLU A 115 10.33 1.36 4.32
CA GLU A 115 9.36 1.78 3.34
C GLU A 115 9.53 1.02 2.02
N ILE A 116 10.76 0.86 1.53
CA ILE A 116 11.06 0.04 0.34
C ILE A 116 10.72 -1.43 0.60
N TYR A 117 11.00 -1.94 1.80
CA TYR A 117 10.64 -3.30 2.18
C TYR A 117 9.12 -3.50 2.15
N MET A 118 8.35 -2.56 2.69
CA MET A 118 6.90 -2.59 2.66
C MET A 118 6.37 -2.57 1.21
N TYR A 119 6.93 -1.72 0.32
CA TYR A 119 6.56 -1.74 -1.10
C TYR A 119 6.86 -3.08 -1.77
N PHE A 120 7.97 -3.72 -1.44
CA PHE A 120 8.29 -5.05 -1.94
C PHE A 120 7.25 -6.09 -1.48
N VAL A 121 6.88 -6.12 -0.21
CA VAL A 121 5.84 -7.04 0.30
C VAL A 121 4.50 -6.79 -0.39
N GLN A 122 4.13 -5.53 -0.61
CA GLN A 122 2.93 -5.17 -1.38
C GLN A 122 2.99 -5.64 -2.83
N SER A 123 4.16 -5.58 -3.47
CA SER A 123 4.30 -6.05 -4.85
C SER A 123 4.12 -7.56 -4.95
N VAL A 124 4.62 -8.31 -3.96
CA VAL A 124 4.42 -9.76 -3.89
C VAL A 124 2.95 -10.10 -3.62
N ALA A 125 2.23 -9.34 -2.80
CA ALA A 125 0.79 -9.49 -2.64
C ALA A 125 0.02 -9.26 -3.95
N ASN A 126 0.44 -8.28 -4.76
CA ASN A 126 -0.12 -8.09 -6.10
C ASN A 126 0.24 -9.24 -7.05
N LEU A 127 1.48 -9.73 -7.00
CA LEU A 127 1.90 -10.87 -7.79
C LEU A 127 1.06 -12.10 -7.45
N SER A 128 0.86 -12.39 -6.17
CA SER A 128 0.05 -13.54 -5.73
C SER A 128 -1.39 -13.52 -6.27
N ARG A 129 -1.96 -12.32 -6.44
CA ARG A 129 -3.30 -12.13 -7.03
C ARG A 129 -3.34 -12.37 -8.54
N ASN A 130 -2.23 -12.14 -9.25
CA ASN A 130 -2.17 -12.13 -10.71
C ASN A 130 -1.49 -13.36 -11.32
N VAL A 131 -0.99 -14.29 -10.51
CA VAL A 131 -0.27 -15.50 -10.98
C VAL A 131 -1.19 -16.47 -11.68
N GLU A 132 -2.35 -16.74 -11.08
CA GLU A 132 -3.36 -17.64 -11.63
C GLU A 132 -4.74 -16.99 -11.51
N PRO A 133 -5.67 -17.24 -12.47
CA PRO A 133 -7.06 -16.87 -12.30
C PRO A 133 -7.59 -17.55 -11.03
N PHE A 134 -8.00 -16.73 -10.04
CA PHE A 134 -8.62 -17.20 -8.78
C PHE A 134 -7.73 -17.83 -7.70
N GLY A 135 -6.43 -17.50 -7.66
CA GLY A 135 -5.67 -17.66 -6.41
C GLY A 135 -5.33 -19.08 -6.02
N GLU A 136 -4.89 -19.91 -6.96
CA GLU A 136 -4.36 -21.25 -6.65
C GLU A 136 -2.83 -21.31 -6.64
N TYR A 137 -2.17 -20.28 -6.14
CA TYR A 137 -0.73 -20.39 -5.92
C TYR A 137 -0.46 -21.40 -4.80
N LYS A 138 0.39 -22.37 -5.09
CA LYS A 138 0.97 -23.28 -4.09
C LYS A 138 2.48 -23.15 -4.15
N LYS A 139 3.12 -23.06 -2.97
CA LYS A 139 4.57 -23.10 -2.87
C LYS A 139 5.11 -24.36 -3.57
N GLY A 140 6.14 -24.22 -4.39
CA GLY A 140 6.70 -25.29 -5.21
C GLY A 140 6.15 -25.36 -6.64
N MET A 141 5.21 -24.46 -7.03
CA MET A 141 4.70 -24.43 -8.40
C MET A 141 5.64 -23.65 -9.35
N ASN A 142 6.38 -22.68 -8.81
CA ASN A 142 7.25 -21.83 -9.62
C ASN A 142 8.39 -21.24 -8.77
N ASP A 143 9.62 -21.66 -9.03
CA ASP A 143 10.81 -21.25 -8.26
C ASP A 143 11.02 -19.73 -8.20
N THR A 144 10.65 -19.02 -9.27
CA THR A 144 10.77 -17.55 -9.31
C THR A 144 9.80 -16.91 -8.33
N TYR A 145 8.55 -17.38 -8.30
CA TYR A 145 7.55 -16.86 -7.38
C TYR A 145 7.86 -17.25 -5.94
N ASP A 146 8.29 -18.50 -5.70
CA ASP A 146 8.69 -18.99 -4.40
C ASP A 146 9.82 -18.14 -3.80
N LYS A 147 10.82 -17.76 -4.62
CA LYS A 147 11.87 -16.83 -4.21
C LYS A 147 11.31 -15.50 -3.71
N TYR A 148 10.40 -14.88 -4.45
CA TYR A 148 9.81 -13.60 -4.04
C TYR A 148 8.98 -13.73 -2.77
N PHE A 149 8.22 -14.82 -2.60
CA PHE A 149 7.46 -15.08 -1.37
C PHE A 149 8.40 -15.21 -0.17
N ASP A 150 9.44 -16.03 -0.26
CA ASP A 150 10.38 -16.25 0.82
C ASP A 150 11.10 -14.95 1.22
N GLU A 151 11.52 -14.14 0.25
CA GLU A 151 12.13 -12.83 0.52
C GLU A 151 11.13 -11.84 1.12
N ALA A 152 9.88 -11.83 0.64
CA ALA A 152 8.84 -10.96 1.21
C ALA A 152 8.56 -11.30 2.68
N LEU A 153 8.53 -12.59 3.04
CA LEU A 153 8.39 -13.01 4.43
C LEU A 153 9.58 -12.53 5.29
N LYS A 154 10.81 -12.66 4.80
CA LYS A 154 12.00 -12.17 5.51
C LYS A 154 11.96 -10.65 5.72
N LYS A 155 11.62 -9.87 4.67
CA LYS A 155 11.52 -8.42 4.75
C LYS A 155 10.35 -7.98 5.64
N SER A 156 9.21 -8.66 5.58
CA SER A 156 8.07 -8.33 6.43
C SER A 156 8.35 -8.52 7.93
N VAL A 157 9.09 -9.55 8.30
CA VAL A 157 9.53 -9.74 9.70
C VAL A 157 10.39 -8.56 10.15
N GLN A 158 11.27 -8.05 9.29
CA GLN A 158 12.11 -6.89 9.61
C GLN A 158 11.27 -5.61 9.78
N VAL A 159 10.28 -5.37 8.90
CA VAL A 159 9.37 -4.22 9.03
C VAL A 159 8.55 -4.33 10.32
N ILE A 160 7.89 -5.46 10.55
CA ILE A 160 7.00 -5.64 11.72
C ILE A 160 7.77 -5.55 13.03
N ARG A 161 9.02 -6.02 13.08
CA ARG A 161 9.82 -6.06 14.30
C ARG A 161 10.53 -4.74 14.61
N TYR A 162 11.00 -4.03 13.58
CA TYR A 162 11.93 -2.93 13.78
C TYR A 162 11.42 -1.57 13.29
N CYS A 163 10.39 -1.52 12.42
CA CYS A 163 9.84 -0.27 11.97
C CYS A 163 9.00 0.40 13.06
N LYS A 164 9.22 1.70 13.26
CA LYS A 164 8.45 2.52 14.22
C LYS A 164 7.25 3.23 13.59
N GLU A 165 7.20 3.26 12.26
CA GLU A 165 6.12 3.87 11.50
C GLU A 165 4.93 2.90 11.44
N GLU A 166 3.88 3.16 12.22
CA GLU A 166 2.68 2.32 12.32
C GLU A 166 2.07 2.05 10.93
N ASP A 167 2.02 3.08 10.06
CA ASP A 167 1.47 2.97 8.70
C ASP A 167 2.20 1.92 7.85
N PHE A 168 3.52 1.82 7.95
CA PHE A 168 4.28 0.81 7.20
C PHE A 168 4.05 -0.59 7.76
N VAL A 169 3.92 -0.71 9.06
CA VAL A 169 3.61 -1.98 9.74
C VAL A 169 2.21 -2.46 9.36
N GLU A 170 1.20 -1.58 9.42
CA GLU A 170 -0.18 -1.89 9.01
C GLU A 170 -0.27 -2.31 7.54
N LYS A 171 0.35 -1.55 6.63
CA LYS A 171 0.41 -1.89 5.21
C LYS A 171 1.12 -3.23 4.95
N THR A 172 2.11 -3.56 5.78
CA THR A 172 2.80 -4.85 5.69
C THR A 172 1.88 -5.98 6.16
N HIS A 173 1.15 -5.81 7.26
CA HIS A 173 0.14 -6.79 7.70
C HIS A 173 -0.97 -6.97 6.66
N PHE A 174 -1.44 -5.87 6.08
CA PHE A 174 -2.42 -5.93 4.99
C PHE A 174 -1.92 -6.73 3.78
N ALA A 175 -0.69 -6.48 3.33
CA ALA A 175 -0.10 -7.22 2.22
C ALA A 175 0.07 -8.71 2.54
N LEU A 176 0.55 -9.05 3.74
CA LEU A 176 0.69 -10.44 4.19
C LEU A 176 -0.64 -11.18 4.29
N SER A 177 -1.71 -10.51 4.74
CA SER A 177 -3.03 -11.11 4.78
C SER A 177 -3.48 -11.58 3.38
N TRP A 178 -3.27 -10.76 2.35
CA TRP A 178 -3.57 -11.14 0.97
C TRP A 178 -2.67 -12.26 0.44
N ILE A 179 -1.36 -12.21 0.71
CA ILE A 179 -0.43 -13.29 0.35
C ILE A 179 -0.95 -14.61 0.91
N TYR A 180 -1.26 -14.68 2.21
CA TYR A 180 -1.72 -15.90 2.85
C TYR A 180 -3.12 -16.35 2.42
N ILE A 181 -4.03 -15.40 2.09
CA ILE A 181 -5.33 -15.74 1.49
C ILE A 181 -5.13 -16.45 0.14
N HIS A 182 -4.28 -15.90 -0.73
CA HIS A 182 -4.01 -16.48 -2.05
C HIS A 182 -3.27 -17.83 -1.96
N CYS A 183 -2.44 -18.00 -0.92
CA CYS A 183 -1.77 -19.27 -0.63
C CYS A 183 -2.69 -20.28 0.08
N LYS A 184 -3.96 -19.95 0.38
CA LYS A 184 -4.92 -20.77 1.14
C LYS A 184 -4.47 -21.08 2.59
N GLU A 185 -3.53 -20.30 3.13
CA GLU A 185 -3.06 -20.38 4.51
C GLU A 185 -3.90 -19.49 5.44
N TYR A 186 -5.19 -19.80 5.55
CA TYR A 186 -6.21 -18.92 6.14
C TYR A 186 -5.98 -18.58 7.62
N GLU A 187 -5.38 -19.48 8.42
CA GLU A 187 -5.08 -19.17 9.83
C GLU A 187 -4.02 -18.07 9.93
N LYS A 188 -2.93 -18.17 9.15
CA LYS A 188 -1.92 -17.10 9.11
C LYS A 188 -2.51 -15.78 8.58
N ALA A 189 -3.41 -15.86 7.59
CA ALA A 189 -4.11 -14.67 7.12
C ALA A 189 -4.92 -14.01 8.25
N ARG A 190 -5.65 -14.78 9.07
CA ARG A 190 -6.42 -14.29 10.23
C ARG A 190 -5.53 -13.59 11.25
N ASP A 191 -4.34 -14.13 11.54
CA ASP A 191 -3.38 -13.55 12.47
C ASP A 191 -2.94 -12.15 12.03
N HIS A 192 -2.72 -11.95 10.73
CA HIS A 192 -2.37 -10.64 10.17
C HIS A 192 -3.57 -9.71 10.09
N ILE A 193 -4.75 -10.19 9.68
CA ILE A 193 -6.01 -9.41 9.66
C ILE A 193 -6.34 -8.88 11.06
N ALA A 194 -6.11 -9.64 12.12
CA ALA A 194 -6.36 -9.22 13.50
C ALA A 194 -5.49 -8.04 13.96
N LYS A 195 -4.42 -7.70 13.21
CA LYS A 195 -3.54 -6.55 13.48
C LYS A 195 -3.96 -5.29 12.73
N LEU A 196 -4.94 -5.39 11.84
CA LEU A 196 -5.41 -4.25 11.06
C LEU A 196 -6.44 -3.44 11.86
N PRO A 197 -6.56 -2.13 11.57
CA PRO A 197 -7.59 -1.28 12.16
C PRO A 197 -9.00 -1.84 11.89
N SER A 198 -9.87 -1.76 12.88
CA SER A 198 -11.25 -2.25 12.77
C SER A 198 -12.22 -1.09 12.52
N ILE A 199 -13.15 -1.26 11.58
CA ILE A 199 -14.25 -0.33 11.33
C ILE A 199 -15.33 -0.33 12.43
N LYS A 200 -15.27 -1.26 13.37
CA LYS A 200 -16.25 -1.36 14.47
C LYS A 200 -16.15 -0.23 15.49
N SER A 201 -15.05 0.50 15.51
CA SER A 201 -14.89 1.65 16.40
C SER A 201 -15.53 2.88 15.78
N ASN A 202 -16.47 3.50 16.51
CA ASN A 202 -17.01 4.81 16.17
C ASN A 202 -16.18 5.96 16.80
N MET A 203 -15.12 5.63 17.55
CA MET A 203 -14.18 6.58 18.14
C MET A 203 -12.94 6.65 17.26
N LEU A 204 -13.01 7.46 16.20
CA LEU A 204 -11.90 7.63 15.29
C LEU A 204 -10.87 8.59 15.88
N LYS A 205 -9.61 8.18 15.90
CA LYS A 205 -8.44 8.99 16.29
C LYS A 205 -8.43 10.32 15.52
N GLU A 206 -8.67 10.26 14.21
CA GLU A 206 -8.69 11.41 13.30
C GLU A 206 -9.76 12.45 13.68
N SER A 207 -10.92 12.01 14.18
CA SER A 207 -11.99 12.91 14.61
C SER A 207 -11.61 13.71 15.87
N ILE A 208 -10.86 13.09 16.78
CA ILE A 208 -10.37 13.77 18.00
C ILE A 208 -9.20 14.69 17.64
N LEU A 209 -8.28 14.24 16.74
CA LEU A 209 -7.18 15.07 16.27
C LEU A 209 -7.69 16.33 15.53
N ALA A 210 -8.75 16.21 14.71
CA ALA A 210 -9.36 17.36 14.05
C ALA A 210 -9.94 18.37 15.08
N LYS A 211 -10.49 17.90 16.21
CA LYS A 211 -10.95 18.80 17.28
C LYS A 211 -9.78 19.46 17.99
N LEU A 212 -8.70 18.70 18.27
CA LEU A 212 -7.49 19.26 18.88
C LEU A 212 -6.90 20.33 17.99
N GLU A 213 -6.81 20.08 16.68
CA GLU A 213 -6.36 21.05 15.69
C GLU A 213 -7.17 22.35 15.75
N GLY A 214 -8.49 22.24 15.95
CA GLY A 214 -9.35 23.41 16.13
C GLY A 214 -9.05 24.22 17.39
N TYR A 215 -8.68 23.56 18.51
CA TYR A 215 -8.29 24.24 19.74
C TYR A 215 -6.93 24.93 19.63
N GLU A 216 -5.99 24.34 18.89
CA GLU A 216 -4.62 24.86 18.73
C GLU A 216 -4.52 25.93 17.64
N ASN A 217 -5.19 25.72 16.49
CA ASN A 217 -4.99 26.48 15.25
C ASN A 217 -6.27 27.14 14.71
N GLY A 218 -7.40 27.01 15.41
CA GLY A 218 -8.67 27.66 15.06
C GLY A 218 -9.62 26.85 14.20
N VAL A 219 -10.83 27.40 14.01
CA VAL A 219 -11.96 26.71 13.40
C VAL A 219 -11.69 26.28 11.94
N GLU A 220 -10.98 27.08 11.16
CA GLU A 220 -10.65 26.76 9.78
C GLU A 220 -9.75 25.53 9.67
N ALA A 221 -8.75 25.41 10.55
CA ALA A 221 -7.89 24.25 10.65
C ALA A 221 -8.69 22.99 11.02
N GLN A 222 -9.63 23.11 11.96
CA GLN A 222 -10.54 22.02 12.31
C GLN A 222 -11.39 21.57 11.12
N LEU A 223 -12.02 22.52 10.40
CA LEU A 223 -12.86 22.19 9.24
C LEU A 223 -12.06 21.51 8.13
N LYS A 224 -10.84 21.99 7.88
CA LYS A 224 -9.93 21.36 6.91
C LYS A 224 -9.60 19.93 7.32
N ALA A 225 -9.26 19.68 8.58
CA ALA A 225 -8.97 18.34 9.09
C ALA A 225 -10.20 17.41 9.01
N GLN A 226 -11.40 17.90 9.36
CA GLN A 226 -12.65 17.15 9.26
C GLN A 226 -13.00 16.81 7.81
N HIS A 227 -12.79 17.75 6.88
CA HIS A 227 -13.01 17.49 5.45
C HIS A 227 -12.05 16.40 4.93
N ASN A 228 -10.78 16.46 5.30
CA ASN A 228 -9.81 15.42 4.98
C ASN A 228 -10.23 14.05 5.50
N ASN A 229 -10.72 13.96 6.73
CA ASN A 229 -11.22 12.73 7.32
C ASN A 229 -12.41 12.17 6.52
N SER A 230 -13.34 13.02 6.08
CA SER A 230 -14.47 12.63 5.25
C SER A 230 -14.02 12.05 3.91
N GLN A 231 -12.98 12.60 3.29
CA GLN A 231 -12.41 12.09 2.05
C GLN A 231 -11.79 10.70 2.24
N LEU A 232 -11.02 10.48 3.31
CA LEU A 232 -10.44 9.18 3.65
C LEU A 232 -11.51 8.11 3.94
N MET A 233 -12.55 8.49 4.67
CA MET A 233 -13.70 7.60 4.93
C MET A 233 -14.41 7.21 3.63
N CYS A 234 -14.57 8.17 2.70
CA CYS A 234 -15.16 7.91 1.39
C CYS A 234 -14.35 6.89 0.58
N LEU A 235 -13.02 6.95 0.61
CA LEU A 235 -12.16 5.96 -0.05
C LEU A 235 -12.39 4.54 0.49
N SER A 236 -12.41 4.39 1.81
CA SER A 236 -12.63 3.10 2.45
C SER A 236 -14.00 2.52 2.11
N PHE A 237 -15.03 3.37 2.12
CA PHE A 237 -16.40 2.99 1.81
C PHE A 237 -16.57 2.55 0.35
N ASN A 238 -16.03 3.33 -0.59
CA ASN A 238 -16.06 2.99 -2.02
C ASN A 238 -15.33 1.67 -2.33
N LYS A 239 -14.26 1.38 -1.60
CA LYS A 239 -13.50 0.14 -1.74
C LYS A 239 -14.34 -1.09 -1.39
N GLU A 240 -15.16 -1.01 -0.34
CA GLU A 240 -16.08 -2.09 0.03
C GLU A 240 -17.16 -2.33 -1.05
N PHE A 241 -17.62 -1.28 -1.74
CA PHE A 241 -18.54 -1.45 -2.87
C PHE A 241 -17.91 -2.28 -3.99
N VAL A 242 -16.64 -2.00 -4.34
CA VAL A 242 -15.95 -2.75 -5.39
C VAL A 242 -15.72 -4.20 -4.98
N TYR A 243 -15.32 -4.46 -3.73
CA TYR A 243 -15.15 -5.84 -3.24
C TYR A 243 -16.46 -6.63 -3.23
N SER A 244 -17.56 -5.98 -2.85
CA SER A 244 -18.88 -6.60 -2.90
C SER A 244 -19.32 -6.85 -4.34
N ALA A 245 -19.11 -5.90 -5.25
CA ALA A 245 -19.43 -6.07 -6.67
C ALA A 245 -18.61 -7.22 -7.30
N GLU A 246 -17.32 -7.32 -6.99
CA GLU A 246 -16.48 -8.44 -7.43
C GLU A 246 -17.07 -9.78 -6.93
N THR A 247 -17.52 -9.83 -5.67
CA THR A 247 -18.13 -11.01 -5.09
C THR A 247 -19.45 -11.39 -5.79
N TYR A 248 -20.32 -10.41 -6.04
CA TYR A 248 -21.56 -10.61 -6.79
C TYR A 248 -21.29 -11.12 -8.20
N PHE A 249 -20.40 -10.45 -8.92
CA PHE A 249 -20.07 -10.80 -10.30
C PHE A 249 -19.64 -12.27 -10.49
N TRP A 250 -18.85 -12.80 -9.56
CA TRP A 250 -18.38 -14.17 -9.63
C TRP A 250 -19.36 -15.21 -9.09
N ASN A 251 -20.17 -14.87 -8.11
CA ASN A 251 -21.03 -15.83 -7.42
C ASN A 251 -22.52 -15.66 -7.73
N LYS A 252 -22.97 -14.47 -8.10
CA LYS A 252 -24.35 -14.13 -8.38
C LYS A 252 -24.46 -13.13 -9.57
N PRO A 253 -24.01 -13.53 -10.75
CA PRO A 253 -23.88 -12.61 -11.89
C PRO A 253 -25.20 -11.98 -12.37
N THR A 254 -26.34 -12.56 -12.05
CA THR A 254 -27.68 -11.99 -12.36
C THR A 254 -28.11 -10.87 -11.41
N GLU A 255 -27.53 -10.79 -10.21
CA GLU A 255 -27.79 -9.75 -9.19
C GLU A 255 -26.76 -8.62 -9.27
N ASP A 256 -25.59 -8.85 -9.90
CA ASP A 256 -24.47 -7.92 -9.97
C ASP A 256 -24.81 -6.56 -10.59
N PRO A 257 -25.48 -6.46 -11.74
CA PRO A 257 -25.81 -5.16 -12.34
C PRO A 257 -26.63 -4.26 -11.43
N ALA A 258 -27.61 -4.83 -10.73
CA ALA A 258 -28.46 -4.06 -9.79
C ALA A 258 -27.67 -3.57 -8.58
N TYR A 259 -26.76 -4.39 -8.05
CA TYR A 259 -25.86 -3.99 -6.97
C TYR A 259 -24.91 -2.87 -7.41
N CYS A 260 -24.29 -3.00 -8.58
CA CYS A 260 -23.40 -1.99 -9.13
C CYS A 260 -24.11 -0.67 -9.37
N GLU A 261 -25.33 -0.69 -9.89
CA GLU A 261 -26.16 0.51 -10.09
C GLU A 261 -26.48 1.22 -8.77
N TRP A 262 -26.87 0.45 -7.74
CA TRP A 262 -27.10 0.99 -6.39
C TRP A 262 -25.84 1.66 -5.83
N ALA A 263 -24.68 1.00 -5.92
CA ALA A 263 -23.40 1.53 -5.46
C ALA A 263 -22.96 2.79 -6.22
N LEU A 264 -23.12 2.79 -7.56
CA LEU A 264 -22.83 3.95 -8.41
C LEU A 264 -23.70 5.16 -8.05
N ASN A 265 -24.98 4.96 -7.76
CA ASN A 265 -25.87 6.05 -7.34
C ASN A 265 -25.41 6.73 -6.05
N ILE A 266 -24.90 5.95 -5.08
CA ILE A 266 -24.31 6.49 -3.84
C ILE A 266 -23.04 7.28 -4.16
N ILE A 267 -22.13 6.71 -4.94
CA ILE A 267 -20.89 7.37 -5.31
C ILE A 267 -21.15 8.67 -6.07
N PHE A 268 -22.10 8.69 -6.99
CA PHE A 268 -22.47 9.90 -7.73
C PHE A 268 -23.10 10.98 -6.82
N ALA A 269 -23.84 10.57 -5.78
CA ALA A 269 -24.31 11.53 -4.79
C ALA A 269 -23.17 12.21 -4.02
N ILE A 270 -22.12 11.46 -3.68
CA ILE A 270 -20.89 11.98 -3.06
C ILE A 270 -20.14 12.91 -4.03
N CYS A 271 -20.01 12.51 -5.30
CA CYS A 271 -19.30 13.26 -6.33
C CYS A 271 -19.98 14.56 -6.78
N LYS A 272 -21.15 14.92 -6.21
CA LYS A 272 -21.73 16.26 -6.38
C LYS A 272 -20.82 17.34 -5.81
N ASP A 273 -20.04 17.02 -4.77
CA ASP A 273 -18.93 17.86 -4.34
C ASP A 273 -17.72 17.64 -5.27
N PRO A 274 -17.26 18.67 -6.00
CA PRO A 274 -16.12 18.54 -6.92
C PRO A 274 -14.85 18.04 -6.25
N THR A 275 -14.63 18.37 -4.97
CA THR A 275 -13.44 17.95 -4.21
C THR A 275 -13.42 16.45 -3.92
N MET A 276 -14.59 15.79 -3.99
CA MET A 276 -14.73 14.34 -3.77
C MET A 276 -14.53 13.52 -5.05
N LYS A 277 -14.64 14.12 -6.23
CA LYS A 277 -14.51 13.41 -7.53
C LYS A 277 -13.22 12.60 -7.66
N PRO A 278 -12.04 13.12 -7.31
CA PRO A 278 -10.79 12.38 -7.44
C PRO A 278 -10.77 11.07 -6.67
N PHE A 279 -11.43 11.03 -5.51
CA PHE A 279 -11.49 9.86 -4.64
C PHE A 279 -12.42 8.75 -5.16
N CYS A 280 -13.30 9.06 -6.09
CA CYS A 280 -14.34 8.17 -6.56
C CYS A 280 -14.03 7.52 -7.93
N GLN A 281 -13.23 8.17 -8.76
CA GLN A 281 -13.08 7.81 -10.19
C GLN A 281 -12.59 6.38 -10.45
N GLY A 282 -11.63 5.88 -9.65
CA GLY A 282 -11.17 4.50 -9.77
C GLY A 282 -12.27 3.48 -9.50
N PHE A 283 -13.07 3.74 -8.49
CA PHE A 283 -14.16 2.86 -8.05
C PHE A 283 -15.35 2.89 -9.02
N VAL A 284 -15.69 4.07 -9.56
CA VAL A 284 -16.71 4.22 -10.60
C VAL A 284 -16.37 3.35 -11.81
N LYS A 285 -15.12 3.41 -12.29
CA LYS A 285 -14.66 2.58 -13.41
C LYS A 285 -14.79 1.09 -13.12
N ASP A 286 -14.39 0.66 -11.93
CA ASP A 286 -14.43 -0.76 -11.58
C ASP A 286 -15.86 -1.27 -11.41
N LEU A 287 -16.76 -0.50 -10.81
CA LEU A 287 -18.19 -0.85 -10.70
C LEU A 287 -18.87 -0.93 -12.07
N TYR A 288 -18.60 0.02 -12.98
CA TYR A 288 -19.11 -0.06 -14.35
C TYR A 288 -18.56 -1.29 -15.10
N ALA A 289 -17.29 -1.65 -14.90
CA ALA A 289 -16.72 -2.84 -15.53
C ALA A 289 -17.45 -4.13 -15.08
N PHE A 290 -17.76 -4.25 -13.79
CA PHE A 290 -18.57 -5.37 -13.28
C PHE A 290 -20.00 -5.33 -13.84
N LYS A 291 -20.67 -4.18 -13.77
CA LYS A 291 -22.03 -4.00 -14.28
C LYS A 291 -22.14 -4.40 -15.75
N ILE A 292 -21.30 -3.82 -16.63
CA ILE A 292 -21.28 -4.12 -18.07
C ILE A 292 -21.03 -5.62 -18.30
N CYS A 293 -20.08 -6.22 -17.61
CA CYS A 293 -19.78 -7.63 -17.77
C CYS A 293 -20.90 -8.54 -17.26
N GLY A 294 -21.58 -8.17 -16.16
CA GLY A 294 -22.76 -8.87 -15.64
C GLY A 294 -23.92 -8.84 -16.63
N GLU A 295 -24.20 -7.68 -17.21
CA GLU A 295 -25.21 -7.49 -18.27
C GLU A 295 -24.91 -8.34 -19.50
N LEU A 296 -23.66 -8.32 -19.97
CA LEU A 296 -23.22 -9.16 -21.11
C LEU A 296 -23.35 -10.66 -20.86
N LYS A 297 -23.07 -11.10 -19.62
CA LYS A 297 -23.19 -12.52 -19.24
C LYS A 297 -24.62 -13.01 -19.17
N SER A 298 -25.59 -12.11 -18.96
CA SER A 298 -27.02 -12.50 -18.95
C SER A 298 -27.48 -13.02 -20.32
N GLY A 299 -26.89 -12.49 -21.40
CA GLY A 299 -27.24 -12.81 -22.79
C GLY A 299 -28.60 -12.26 -23.26
N ARG A 300 -29.35 -11.56 -22.40
CA ARG A 300 -30.64 -10.95 -22.78
C ARG A 300 -30.42 -9.70 -23.64
N ALA A 301 -31.28 -9.52 -24.66
CA ALA A 301 -31.14 -8.39 -25.60
C ALA A 301 -31.20 -7.03 -24.90
N GLU A 302 -32.07 -6.87 -23.90
CA GLU A 302 -32.20 -5.65 -23.10
C GLU A 302 -30.95 -5.33 -22.30
N ASP A 303 -30.30 -6.34 -21.68
CA ASP A 303 -29.08 -6.17 -20.92
C ASP A 303 -27.87 -5.87 -21.81
N ILE A 304 -27.81 -6.49 -23.00
CA ILE A 304 -26.76 -6.17 -24.00
C ILE A 304 -26.89 -4.70 -24.43
N LYS A 305 -28.10 -4.21 -24.60
CA LYS A 305 -28.35 -2.79 -24.89
C LYS A 305 -27.92 -1.90 -23.73
N ALA A 306 -28.25 -2.27 -22.50
CA ALA A 306 -27.83 -1.54 -21.30
C ALA A 306 -26.30 -1.51 -21.19
N ALA A 307 -25.61 -2.65 -21.42
CA ALA A 307 -24.16 -2.73 -21.40
C ALA A 307 -23.51 -1.79 -22.44
N HIS A 308 -24.08 -1.65 -23.63
CA HIS A 308 -23.61 -0.70 -24.65
C HIS A 308 -23.77 0.75 -24.17
N GLU A 309 -24.94 1.11 -23.60
CA GLU A 309 -25.20 2.43 -23.07
C GLU A 309 -24.26 2.77 -21.89
N ASP A 310 -24.02 1.82 -20.98
CA ASP A 310 -23.13 1.96 -19.86
C ASP A 310 -21.65 2.08 -20.28
N PHE A 311 -21.22 1.33 -21.29
CA PHE A 311 -19.89 1.47 -21.87
C PHE A 311 -19.67 2.89 -22.43
N ALA A 312 -20.63 3.40 -23.19
CA ALA A 312 -20.57 4.76 -23.71
C ALA A 312 -20.57 5.81 -22.58
N ALA A 313 -21.42 5.63 -21.54
CA ALA A 313 -21.47 6.49 -20.40
C ALA A 313 -20.17 6.52 -19.60
N LEU A 314 -19.55 5.36 -19.38
CA LEU A 314 -18.26 5.27 -18.69
C LEU A 314 -17.14 5.93 -19.50
N LYS A 315 -17.09 5.73 -20.81
CA LYS A 315 -16.11 6.42 -21.67
C LYS A 315 -16.25 7.93 -21.52
N LYS A 316 -17.47 8.46 -21.59
CA LYS A 316 -17.73 9.89 -21.36
C LYS A 316 -17.23 10.33 -19.99
N LEU A 317 -17.58 9.62 -18.92
CA LEU A 317 -17.14 9.95 -17.55
C LEU A 317 -15.63 9.98 -17.40
N ILE A 318 -14.89 9.09 -18.08
CA ILE A 318 -13.43 9.07 -18.07
C ILE A 318 -12.87 10.37 -18.67
N TYR A 319 -13.40 10.82 -19.82
CA TYR A 319 -12.93 12.04 -20.47
C TYR A 319 -13.42 13.31 -19.77
N ASP A 320 -14.65 13.33 -19.27
CA ASP A 320 -15.15 14.43 -18.42
C ASP A 320 -14.24 14.62 -17.18
N TYR A 321 -13.67 13.53 -16.66
CA TYR A 321 -12.71 13.62 -15.55
C TYR A 321 -11.32 14.09 -16.01
N VAL A 322 -10.86 13.74 -17.21
CA VAL A 322 -9.64 14.31 -17.81
C VAL A 322 -9.77 15.82 -17.92
N ASP A 323 -10.91 16.31 -18.43
CA ASP A 323 -11.18 17.73 -18.55
C ASP A 323 -11.28 18.43 -17.19
N PHE A 324 -11.90 17.78 -16.21
CA PHE A 324 -11.92 18.26 -14.83
C PHE A 324 -10.51 18.39 -14.23
N CYS A 325 -9.64 17.39 -14.47
CA CYS A 325 -8.24 17.45 -14.01
C CYS A 325 -7.48 18.62 -14.63
N ALA A 326 -7.72 18.90 -15.90
CA ALA A 326 -7.04 20.01 -16.59
C ALA A 326 -7.49 21.40 -16.14
N THR A 327 -8.73 21.54 -15.62
CA THR A 327 -9.32 22.85 -15.32
C THR A 327 -9.43 23.16 -13.84
N GLU A 328 -9.73 22.17 -13.00
CA GLU A 328 -10.11 22.40 -11.60
C GLU A 328 -9.02 21.96 -10.61
N LEU A 329 -8.24 20.91 -10.93
CA LEU A 329 -7.26 20.39 -9.98
C LEU A 329 -6.00 21.25 -9.86
N GLU A 330 -5.60 21.98 -10.90
CA GLU A 330 -4.48 22.95 -10.82
C GLU A 330 -4.72 24.08 -9.80
N ARG A 331 -5.99 24.29 -9.41
CA ARG A 331 -6.41 25.35 -8.47
C ARG A 331 -6.64 24.85 -7.04
N ASN A 332 -6.45 23.56 -6.76
CA ASN A 332 -6.81 23.00 -5.47
C ASN A 332 -5.58 22.57 -4.67
N ASP A 333 -5.07 23.48 -3.82
CA ASP A 333 -3.92 23.26 -2.93
C ASP A 333 -4.08 22.04 -2.01
N LEU A 334 -5.32 21.66 -1.70
CA LEU A 334 -5.62 20.51 -0.84
C LEU A 334 -5.24 19.19 -1.53
N LEU A 335 -5.49 19.08 -2.83
CA LEU A 335 -5.19 17.90 -3.63
C LEU A 335 -3.68 17.76 -3.86
N ASN A 336 -2.98 18.87 -4.05
CA ASN A 336 -1.52 18.91 -4.15
C ASN A 336 -0.85 18.45 -2.84
N ALA A 337 -1.37 18.87 -1.70
CA ALA A 337 -0.85 18.48 -0.37
C ALA A 337 -1.03 16.97 -0.09
N TYR A 338 -2.05 16.33 -0.68
CA TYR A 338 -2.26 14.88 -0.56
C TYR A 338 -1.35 14.08 -1.49
N ASP A 339 -1.06 14.59 -2.69
CA ASP A 339 -0.14 13.96 -3.64
C ASP A 339 1.31 14.00 -3.12
N GLU A 340 1.72 15.10 -2.49
CA GLU A 340 3.04 15.24 -1.82
C GLU A 340 3.25 14.22 -0.69
N LYS A 341 2.19 13.85 0.03
CA LYS A 341 2.24 12.85 1.11
C LYS A 341 2.08 11.40 0.63
N GLY A 342 1.83 11.17 -0.67
CA GLY A 342 1.65 9.84 -1.23
C GLY A 342 0.44 9.06 -0.71
N ILE A 343 -0.48 9.71 0.04
CA ILE A 343 -1.64 9.08 0.67
C ILE A 343 -2.68 8.69 -0.38
N LEU A 344 -2.74 9.42 -1.49
CA LEU A 344 -3.68 9.19 -2.56
C LEU A 344 -2.96 9.04 -3.89
N ASN A 345 -3.24 7.95 -4.58
CA ASN A 345 -2.88 7.73 -5.99
C ASN A 345 -3.68 8.67 -6.93
N MET A 346 -3.75 9.94 -6.57
CA MET A 346 -4.45 10.94 -7.36
C MET A 346 -3.52 11.47 -8.43
N LYS A 347 -3.38 10.71 -9.49
CA LYS A 347 -2.75 11.19 -10.70
C LYS A 347 -3.73 12.11 -11.41
N LEU A 348 -3.31 13.34 -11.71
CA LEU A 348 -3.96 14.16 -12.72
C LEU A 348 -4.08 13.34 -13.99
N TYR A 349 -5.29 13.13 -14.50
CA TYR A 349 -5.47 12.36 -15.71
C TYR A 349 -5.20 13.24 -16.91
N THR A 350 -4.22 12.84 -17.69
CA THR A 350 -3.99 13.35 -19.04
C THR A 350 -4.91 12.62 -20.03
N LYS A 351 -4.97 13.13 -21.26
CA LYS A 351 -5.68 12.43 -22.33
C LYS A 351 -5.15 11.01 -22.56
N GLU A 352 -3.83 10.81 -22.44
CA GLU A 352 -3.20 9.49 -22.55
C GLU A 352 -3.65 8.56 -21.41
N ASP A 353 -3.84 9.10 -20.20
CA ASP A 353 -4.39 8.33 -19.09
C ASP A 353 -5.86 7.94 -19.34
N GLY A 354 -6.64 8.80 -19.96
CA GLY A 354 -8.01 8.51 -20.38
C GLY A 354 -8.03 7.37 -21.42
N ASP A 355 -7.24 7.48 -22.47
CA ASP A 355 -7.14 6.46 -23.53
C ASP A 355 -6.69 5.11 -22.97
N ARG A 356 -5.70 5.11 -22.10
CA ARG A 356 -5.24 3.90 -21.41
C ARG A 356 -6.34 3.26 -20.56
N ARG A 357 -7.14 4.04 -19.83
CA ARG A 357 -8.22 3.51 -18.99
C ARG A 357 -9.37 2.92 -19.80
N VAL A 358 -9.68 3.51 -20.95
CA VAL A 358 -10.64 2.91 -21.89
C VAL A 358 -10.11 1.57 -22.39
N LYS A 359 -8.84 1.51 -22.79
CA LYS A 359 -8.21 0.27 -23.21
C LYS A 359 -8.18 -0.81 -22.12
N GLU A 360 -7.89 -0.43 -20.86
CA GLU A 360 -7.98 -1.35 -19.73
C GLU A 360 -9.39 -1.92 -19.54
N LEU A 361 -10.44 -1.13 -19.78
CA LEU A 361 -11.82 -1.58 -19.73
C LEU A 361 -12.12 -2.58 -20.86
N GLU A 362 -11.70 -2.28 -22.08
CA GLU A 362 -11.85 -3.17 -23.24
C GLU A 362 -11.18 -4.53 -22.99
N GLU A 363 -9.96 -4.53 -22.47
CA GLU A 363 -9.23 -5.75 -22.09
C GLU A 363 -9.96 -6.54 -20.99
N LYS A 364 -10.51 -5.85 -19.97
CA LYS A 364 -11.32 -6.50 -18.93
C LYS A 364 -12.54 -7.20 -19.53
N ILE A 365 -13.31 -6.51 -20.37
CA ILE A 365 -14.50 -7.08 -21.04
C ILE A 365 -14.10 -8.28 -21.89
N LYS A 366 -13.04 -8.15 -22.67
CA LYS A 366 -12.51 -9.25 -23.48
C LYS A 366 -12.12 -10.47 -22.64
N ASN A 367 -11.40 -10.25 -21.54
CA ASN A 367 -10.92 -11.33 -20.68
C ASN A 367 -12.04 -12.01 -19.89
N TRP A 368 -13.08 -11.27 -19.47
CA TRP A 368 -14.15 -11.77 -18.63
C TRP A 368 -15.37 -12.30 -19.37
N CYS A 369 -15.63 -11.75 -20.55
CA CYS A 369 -16.82 -12.04 -21.36
C CYS A 369 -16.55 -12.54 -22.77
N GLY A 370 -15.29 -12.45 -23.25
CA GLY A 370 -14.86 -12.88 -24.59
C GLY A 370 -14.87 -11.77 -25.64
N GLU A 371 -14.18 -12.01 -26.74
CA GLU A 371 -14.02 -11.07 -27.87
C GLU A 371 -15.37 -10.66 -28.51
N GLU A 372 -16.31 -11.62 -28.66
CA GLU A 372 -17.62 -11.35 -29.25
C GLU A 372 -18.50 -10.45 -28.36
N ALA A 373 -18.32 -10.53 -27.03
CA ALA A 373 -19.01 -9.65 -26.11
C ALA A 373 -18.49 -8.21 -26.20
N LEU A 374 -17.17 -8.04 -26.36
CA LEU A 374 -16.58 -6.71 -26.56
C LEU A 374 -17.15 -6.04 -27.83
N LYS A 375 -17.27 -6.78 -28.95
CA LYS A 375 -17.86 -6.25 -30.19
C LYS A 375 -19.31 -5.77 -30.06
N LYS A 376 -20.05 -6.28 -29.07
CA LYS A 376 -21.45 -5.88 -28.84
C LYS A 376 -21.58 -4.54 -28.11
N VAL A 377 -20.54 -4.10 -27.42
CA VAL A 377 -20.56 -2.85 -26.64
C VAL A 377 -19.76 -1.72 -27.28
N MET A 378 -18.85 -2.04 -28.18
CA MET A 378 -18.13 -1.05 -29.01
C MET A 378 -18.99 -0.54 -30.13
#